data_95a4c6116e059c1e3c9cba9bc708ee90
#
_entry.id   95a4c6116e059c1e3c9cba9bc708ee90
#
_cell.length_a   1.000
_cell.length_b   1.000
_cell.length_c   1.000
_cell.angle_alpha   90.00
_cell.angle_beta   90.00
_cell.angle_gamma   90.00
#
_symmetry.space_group_name_H-M   'P 1'
#
loop_
_entity.id
_entity.type
_entity.pdbx_description
1 polymer ?
#
loop_
_entity_poly.entity_id
_entity_poly.type
_entity_poly.pdbx_seq_one_letter_code
_entity_poly.pdbx_strand_id
1 'polypeptide(L)'
;MAKLVVIIQCDIVQKKCVGYACMKSFYERSGRFTGYDADTKYMTITCGGCCGAGVAGKIEDLNRKLKRWGDDRRDVVVHLASCVVSDNYHRPPCPHRDYIKPIVERKGYPVIFGSYISKTAEKKRQDGIYEAF
;
A
#
# COMPACT_ATOMS: atom_id res chain seq x y z
N MET A 1 -5.37 -1.43 -17.68
CA MET A 1 -5.03 -0.27 -16.84
C MET A 1 -5.78 -0.35 -15.53
N ALA A 2 -5.13 -0.11 -14.41
CA ALA A 2 -5.78 -0.21 -13.11
C ALA A 2 -6.87 0.84 -12.94
N LYS A 3 -8.03 0.44 -12.40
CA LYS A 3 -9.15 1.34 -12.09
C LYS A 3 -9.30 1.58 -10.59
N LEU A 4 -8.69 0.71 -9.79
CA LEU A 4 -8.71 0.82 -8.33
C LEU A 4 -7.33 0.49 -7.78
N VAL A 5 -6.84 1.36 -6.91
CA VAL A 5 -5.63 1.13 -6.13
C VAL A 5 -6.05 0.88 -4.68
N VAL A 6 -5.59 -0.22 -4.10
CA VAL A 6 -5.79 -0.53 -2.68
C VAL A 6 -4.46 -0.33 -1.97
N ILE A 7 -4.45 0.52 -0.95
CA ILE A 7 -3.24 0.80 -0.17
C ILE A 7 -3.35 0.08 1.16
N ILE A 8 -2.43 -0.85 1.43
CA ILE A 8 -2.35 -1.54 2.72
C ILE A 8 -1.40 -0.75 3.61
N GLN A 9 -1.93 -0.18 4.69
CA GLN A 9 -1.19 0.64 5.63
C GLN A 9 -0.91 -0.14 6.91
N CYS A 10 0.15 0.25 7.62
CA CYS A 10 0.50 -0.39 8.88
C CYS A 10 -0.50 -0.03 9.98
N ASP A 11 -1.10 -1.04 10.59
CA ASP A 11 -2.10 -0.87 11.65
C ASP A 11 -1.53 -0.13 12.86
N ILE A 12 -0.28 -0.39 13.21
CA ILE A 12 0.39 0.28 14.34
C ILE A 12 0.69 1.73 14.00
N VAL A 13 1.19 2.01 12.79
CA VAL A 13 1.49 3.38 12.34
C VAL A 13 0.20 4.20 12.28
N GLN A 14 -0.92 3.59 11.93
CA GLN A 14 -2.21 4.26 11.87
C GLN A 14 -2.68 4.81 13.23
N LYS A 15 -2.11 4.37 14.33
CA LYS A 15 -2.37 4.98 15.65
C LYS A 15 -1.86 6.41 15.73
N LYS A 16 -0.93 6.80 14.88
CA LYS A 16 -0.32 8.15 14.84
C LYS A 16 -0.49 8.83 13.49
N CYS A 17 -0.61 8.07 12.43
CA CYS A 17 -0.70 8.59 11.06
C CYS A 17 -2.11 8.43 10.53
N VAL A 18 -2.69 9.54 10.07
CA VAL A 18 -4.06 9.52 9.51
C VAL A 18 -4.08 9.11 8.03
N GLY A 19 -2.92 8.90 7.41
CA GLY A 19 -2.84 8.52 6.00
C GLY A 19 -2.97 9.70 5.03
N TYR A 20 -2.85 10.91 5.50
CA TYR A 20 -3.02 12.11 4.66
C TYR A 20 -2.01 12.17 3.51
N ALA A 21 -0.74 11.88 3.79
CA ALA A 21 0.31 11.94 2.77
C ALA A 21 0.11 10.89 1.67
N CYS A 22 -0.35 9.69 2.04
CA CYS A 22 -0.67 8.65 1.04
C CYS A 22 -1.82 9.09 0.15
N MET A 23 -2.88 9.64 0.73
CA MET A 23 -4.03 10.15 -0.01
C MET A 23 -3.63 11.28 -0.94
N LYS A 24 -2.87 12.26 -0.42
CA LYS A 24 -2.41 13.40 -1.19
C LYS A 24 -1.52 12.96 -2.35
N SER A 25 -0.58 12.06 -2.08
CA SER A 25 0.32 11.50 -3.09
C SER A 25 -0.46 10.80 -4.20
N PHE A 26 -1.50 10.07 -3.85
CA PHE A 26 -2.36 9.42 -4.84
C PHE A 26 -3.06 10.45 -5.72
N TYR A 27 -3.73 11.44 -5.14
CA TYR A 27 -4.44 12.44 -5.92
C TYR A 27 -3.54 13.32 -6.77
N GLU A 28 -2.31 13.56 -6.32
CA GLU A 28 -1.32 14.31 -7.09
C GLU A 28 -0.55 13.43 -8.08
N ARG A 29 -0.77 12.11 -8.06
CA ARG A 29 -0.04 11.13 -8.88
C ARG A 29 1.48 11.26 -8.71
N SER A 30 1.89 11.41 -7.44
CA SER A 30 3.31 11.48 -7.08
C SER A 30 3.74 10.21 -6.33
N GLY A 31 5.02 10.14 -5.94
CA GLY A 31 5.57 8.96 -5.29
C GLY A 31 5.43 7.73 -6.17
N ARG A 32 4.87 6.66 -5.63
CA ARG A 32 4.66 5.41 -6.37
C ARG A 32 3.35 5.39 -7.17
N PHE A 33 2.62 6.51 -7.21
CA PHE A 33 1.35 6.60 -7.92
C PHE A 33 1.42 7.31 -9.26
N THR A 34 2.62 7.66 -9.71
CA THR A 34 2.82 8.22 -11.06
C THR A 34 2.37 7.20 -12.11
N GLY A 35 1.71 7.67 -13.16
CA GLY A 35 1.30 6.83 -14.27
C GLY A 35 -0.12 6.26 -14.18
N TYR A 36 -0.80 6.39 -13.06
CA TYR A 36 -2.22 6.02 -12.99
C TYR A 36 -3.10 7.07 -13.66
N ASP A 37 -4.18 6.62 -14.29
CA ASP A 37 -5.12 7.52 -14.94
C ASP A 37 -5.83 8.43 -13.93
N ALA A 38 -6.34 9.56 -14.42
CA ALA A 38 -7.02 10.52 -13.57
C ALA A 38 -8.31 9.96 -12.95
N ASP A 39 -8.95 9.00 -13.59
CA ASP A 39 -10.18 8.36 -13.11
C ASP A 39 -9.94 7.12 -12.24
N THR A 40 -8.69 6.72 -12.04
CA THR A 40 -8.35 5.63 -11.11
C THR A 40 -8.73 6.04 -9.69
N LYS A 41 -9.49 5.18 -9.02
CA LYS A 41 -9.92 5.40 -7.63
C LYS A 41 -8.97 4.73 -6.66
N TYR A 42 -9.06 5.06 -5.38
CA TYR A 42 -8.28 4.39 -4.36
C TYR A 42 -9.12 4.08 -3.14
N MET A 43 -8.66 3.10 -2.39
CA MET A 43 -9.13 2.83 -1.04
C MET A 43 -7.96 2.40 -0.19
N THR A 44 -8.10 2.55 1.12
CA THR A 44 -7.08 2.13 2.07
C THR A 44 -7.64 1.07 3.01
N ILE A 45 -6.77 0.12 3.36
CA ILE A 45 -7.04 -0.85 4.42
C ILE A 45 -5.81 -0.93 5.29
N THR A 46 -5.93 -1.44 6.50
CA THR A 46 -4.78 -1.76 7.31
C THR A 46 -4.47 -3.25 7.22
N CYS A 47 -3.26 -3.63 7.63
CA CYS A 47 -2.87 -5.03 7.70
C CYS A 47 -3.64 -5.81 8.79
N GLY A 48 -4.40 -5.11 9.63
CA GLY A 48 -5.20 -5.74 10.69
C GLY A 48 -4.39 -6.27 11.85
N GLY A 49 -3.16 -5.80 12.02
CA GLY A 49 -2.25 -6.20 13.07
C GLY A 49 -0.98 -6.85 12.56
N CYS A 50 -0.02 -7.05 13.45
CA CYS A 50 1.28 -7.62 13.10
C CYS A 50 1.14 -8.99 12.45
N CYS A 51 2.10 -9.34 11.60
CA CYS A 51 2.11 -10.50 10.70
C CYS A 51 1.02 -10.51 9.62
N GLY A 52 0.32 -9.40 9.42
CA GLY A 52 -0.70 -9.30 8.38
C GLY A 52 -1.94 -10.14 8.65
N ALA A 53 -2.27 -10.34 9.92
CA ALA A 53 -3.37 -11.22 10.34
C ALA A 53 -4.70 -10.87 9.69
N GLY A 54 -4.94 -9.57 9.41
CA GLY A 54 -6.20 -9.12 8.79
C GLY A 54 -6.19 -9.06 7.27
N VAL A 55 -5.03 -9.25 6.62
CA VAL A 55 -4.92 -9.03 5.17
C VAL A 55 -5.76 -10.02 4.39
N ALA A 56 -5.62 -11.31 4.67
CA ALA A 56 -6.34 -12.35 3.93
C ALA A 56 -7.86 -12.13 3.98
N GLY A 57 -8.39 -11.86 5.18
CA GLY A 57 -9.82 -11.63 5.36
C GLY A 57 -10.33 -10.39 4.62
N LYS A 58 -9.57 -9.31 4.66
CA LYS A 58 -9.94 -8.07 3.97
C LYS A 58 -9.91 -8.23 2.46
N ILE A 59 -8.90 -8.91 1.92
CA ILE A 59 -8.82 -9.18 0.48
C ILE A 59 -9.95 -10.11 0.03
N GLU A 60 -10.31 -11.11 0.84
CA GLU A 60 -11.46 -11.96 0.55
C GLU A 60 -12.77 -11.14 0.53
N ASP A 61 -12.93 -10.22 1.47
CA ASP A 61 -14.09 -9.34 1.45
C ASP A 61 -14.09 -8.44 0.22
N LEU A 62 -12.94 -7.93 -0.18
CA LEU A 62 -12.82 -7.15 -1.41
C LEU A 62 -13.25 -7.97 -2.62
N ASN A 63 -12.79 -9.23 -2.72
CA ASN A 63 -13.21 -10.12 -3.81
C ASN A 63 -14.73 -10.26 -3.89
N ARG A 64 -15.39 -10.45 -2.74
CA ARG A 64 -16.84 -10.56 -2.68
C ARG A 64 -17.53 -9.27 -3.12
N LYS A 65 -17.00 -8.12 -2.69
CA LYS A 65 -17.57 -6.81 -3.04
C LYS A 65 -17.41 -6.50 -4.52
N LEU A 66 -16.25 -6.77 -5.09
CA LEU A 66 -16.02 -6.56 -6.53
C LEU A 66 -16.99 -7.40 -7.36
N LYS A 67 -17.13 -8.67 -7.02
CA LYS A 67 -18.07 -9.55 -7.70
C LYS A 67 -19.52 -9.06 -7.57
N ARG A 68 -19.89 -8.61 -6.39
CA ARG A 68 -21.25 -8.13 -6.11
C ARG A 68 -21.62 -6.92 -6.96
N TRP A 69 -20.70 -6.00 -7.18
CA TRP A 69 -20.94 -4.78 -7.95
C TRP A 69 -20.49 -4.87 -9.40
N GLY A 70 -20.05 -6.04 -9.85
CA GLY A 70 -19.68 -6.25 -11.25
C GLY A 70 -18.34 -5.66 -11.66
N ASP A 71 -17.46 -5.37 -10.70
CA ASP A 71 -16.13 -4.86 -10.98
C ASP A 71 -15.15 -6.02 -11.19
N ASP A 72 -14.15 -5.78 -12.06
CA ASP A 72 -13.18 -6.80 -12.42
C ASP A 72 -11.95 -6.67 -11.53
N ARG A 73 -11.58 -7.76 -10.82
CA ARG A 73 -10.37 -7.74 -9.98
C ARG A 73 -9.09 -7.57 -10.79
N ARG A 74 -9.10 -7.81 -12.10
CA ARG A 74 -7.95 -7.55 -12.97
C ARG A 74 -7.65 -6.06 -13.11
N ASP A 75 -8.61 -5.20 -12.76
CA ASP A 75 -8.45 -3.75 -12.74
C ASP A 75 -7.95 -3.21 -11.41
N VAL A 76 -7.55 -4.08 -10.49
CA VAL A 76 -7.12 -3.70 -9.13
C VAL A 76 -5.63 -3.94 -8.95
N VAL A 77 -4.94 -2.98 -8.37
CA VAL A 77 -3.53 -3.09 -7.97
C VAL A 77 -3.43 -2.78 -6.48
N VAL A 78 -2.64 -3.56 -5.77
CA VAL A 78 -2.42 -3.38 -4.34
C VAL A 78 -1.05 -2.76 -4.11
N HIS A 79 -1.00 -1.67 -3.34
CA HIS A 79 0.24 -1.06 -2.87
C HIS A 79 0.42 -1.39 -1.39
N LEU A 80 1.59 -1.90 -1.02
CA LEU A 80 2.00 -1.91 0.37
C LEU A 80 2.59 -0.53 0.67
N ALA A 81 2.00 0.19 1.61
CA ALA A 81 2.38 1.57 1.89
C ALA A 81 3.86 1.68 2.27
N SER A 82 4.44 2.84 2.06
CA SER A 82 5.85 3.09 2.38
C SER A 82 6.16 2.83 3.84
N CYS A 83 5.20 3.05 4.75
CA CYS A 83 5.37 2.74 6.17
C CYS A 83 5.46 1.24 6.46
N VAL A 84 5.10 0.39 5.51
CA VAL A 84 5.22 -1.07 5.63
C VAL A 84 6.55 -1.56 5.04
N VAL A 85 6.95 -1.01 3.90
CA VAL A 85 8.00 -1.62 3.07
C VAL A 85 9.37 -0.98 3.19
N SER A 86 9.47 0.20 3.81
CA SER A 86 10.73 0.93 3.85
C SER A 86 10.97 1.64 5.19
N ASP A 87 12.22 2.00 5.42
CA ASP A 87 12.57 2.92 6.51
C ASP A 87 11.88 4.27 6.31
N ASN A 88 11.30 4.80 7.36
CA ASN A 88 10.61 6.07 7.33
C ASN A 88 10.57 6.69 8.73
N TYR A 89 9.96 7.86 8.85
CA TYR A 89 9.85 8.59 10.11
C TYR A 89 9.22 7.76 11.24
N HIS A 90 8.29 6.87 10.92
CA HIS A 90 7.53 6.15 11.93
C HIS A 90 8.27 4.92 12.45
N ARG A 91 8.95 4.17 11.57
CA ARG A 91 9.62 2.93 11.96
C ARG A 91 10.42 2.34 10.79
N PRO A 92 11.32 1.36 11.08
CA PRO A 92 11.92 0.53 10.03
C PRO A 92 10.87 -0.27 9.26
N PRO A 93 11.24 -0.90 8.13
CA PRO A 93 10.29 -1.71 7.36
C PRO A 93 9.66 -2.81 8.21
N CYS A 94 8.41 -3.12 7.89
CA CYS A 94 7.72 -4.21 8.56
C CYS A 94 8.44 -5.54 8.29
N PRO A 95 8.78 -6.32 9.31
CA PRO A 95 9.44 -7.62 9.10
C PRO A 95 8.55 -8.62 8.36
N HIS A 96 7.26 -8.35 8.26
CA HIS A 96 6.31 -9.25 7.60
C HIS A 96 5.94 -8.83 6.17
N ARG A 97 6.59 -7.81 5.61
CA ARG A 97 6.27 -7.33 4.26
C ARG A 97 6.40 -8.43 3.21
N ASP A 98 7.42 -9.27 3.32
CA ASP A 98 7.67 -10.37 2.39
C ASP A 98 6.73 -11.56 2.60
N TYR A 99 6.02 -11.57 3.71
CA TYR A 99 4.97 -12.55 3.99
C TYR A 99 3.60 -12.05 3.50
N ILE A 100 3.33 -10.77 3.66
CA ILE A 100 2.07 -10.15 3.25
C ILE A 100 1.92 -10.17 1.72
N LYS A 101 3.00 -9.87 1.00
CA LYS A 101 2.98 -9.83 -0.46
C LYS A 101 2.45 -11.12 -1.09
N PRO A 102 2.97 -12.32 -0.75
CA PRO A 102 2.43 -13.56 -1.31
C PRO A 102 0.97 -13.81 -0.99
N ILE A 103 0.50 -13.39 0.19
CA ILE A 103 -0.91 -13.55 0.56
C ILE A 103 -1.80 -12.82 -0.44
N VAL A 104 -1.46 -11.57 -0.73
CA VAL A 104 -2.22 -10.74 -1.68
C VAL A 104 -2.12 -11.29 -3.09
N GLU A 105 -0.92 -11.68 -3.52
CA GLU A 105 -0.70 -12.21 -4.87
C GLU A 105 -1.46 -13.51 -5.11
N ARG A 106 -1.54 -14.38 -4.10
CA ARG A 106 -2.33 -15.63 -4.19
C ARG A 106 -3.83 -15.37 -4.36
N LYS A 107 -4.31 -14.22 -3.91
CA LYS A 107 -5.71 -13.83 -4.10
C LYS A 107 -5.96 -13.21 -5.49
N GLY A 108 -4.94 -13.09 -6.31
CA GLY A 108 -5.04 -12.64 -7.69
C GLY A 108 -4.74 -11.16 -7.93
N TYR A 109 -4.05 -10.49 -7.02
CA TYR A 109 -3.74 -9.06 -7.14
C TYR A 109 -2.24 -8.83 -7.25
N PRO A 110 -1.78 -8.01 -8.21
CA PRO A 110 -0.38 -7.57 -8.24
C PRO A 110 -0.10 -6.65 -7.06
N VAL A 111 1.12 -6.74 -6.54
CA VAL A 111 1.57 -5.94 -5.40
C VAL A 111 2.72 -5.05 -5.82
N ILE A 112 2.61 -3.76 -5.51
CA ILE A 112 3.66 -2.77 -5.70
C ILE A 112 4.07 -2.25 -4.33
N PHE A 113 5.37 -2.15 -4.08
CA PHE A 113 5.88 -1.59 -2.83
C PHE A 113 5.92 -0.07 -2.92
N GLY A 114 5.34 0.59 -1.94
CA GLY A 114 5.43 2.02 -1.76
C GLY A 114 4.15 2.79 -2.06
N SER A 115 4.08 3.95 -1.45
CA SER A 115 2.99 4.92 -1.62
C SER A 115 3.58 6.33 -1.64
N TYR A 116 3.37 7.13 -0.60
CA TYR A 116 4.02 8.42 -0.48
C TYR A 116 5.53 8.25 -0.24
N ILE A 117 6.33 9.02 -0.96
CA ILE A 117 7.79 9.06 -0.79
C ILE A 117 8.18 10.44 -0.26
N SER A 118 8.60 10.52 1.00
CA SER A 118 9.04 11.79 1.57
C SER A 118 10.44 12.16 1.07
N LYS A 119 10.66 13.44 0.86
CA LYS A 119 11.98 13.95 0.43
C LYS A 119 13.03 13.69 1.49
N THR A 120 12.67 13.81 2.77
CA THR A 120 13.60 13.57 3.88
C THR A 120 14.03 12.11 3.93
N ALA A 121 13.08 11.16 3.79
CA ALA A 121 13.40 9.74 3.78
C ALA A 121 14.25 9.37 2.56
N GLU A 122 13.95 9.94 1.39
CA GLU A 122 14.75 9.72 0.18
C GLU A 122 16.18 10.20 0.34
N LYS A 123 16.37 11.36 0.94
CA LYS A 123 17.71 11.87 1.22
C LYS A 123 18.48 10.92 2.14
N LYS A 124 17.83 10.40 3.18
CA LYS A 124 18.45 9.43 4.10
C LYS A 124 18.82 8.13 3.38
N ARG A 125 18.03 7.70 2.41
CA ARG A 125 18.37 6.53 1.57
C ARG A 125 19.59 6.82 0.70
N GLN A 126 19.66 8.01 0.10
CA GLN A 126 20.81 8.43 -0.70
C GLN A 126 22.09 8.53 0.14
N ASP A 127 21.96 8.98 1.39
CA ASP A 127 23.08 9.11 2.32
C ASP A 127 23.47 7.78 2.99
N GLY A 128 22.77 6.69 2.69
CA GLY A 128 23.05 5.37 3.25
C GLY A 128 22.55 5.17 4.67
N ILE A 129 21.78 6.11 5.23
CA ILE A 129 21.21 6.00 6.57
C ILE A 129 20.02 5.03 6.56
N TYR A 130 19.17 5.13 5.54
CA TYR A 130 18.08 4.20 5.31
C TYR A 130 18.44 3.25 4.18
N GLU A 131 17.90 2.03 4.26
CA GLU A 131 18.04 1.05 3.20
C GLU A 131 17.37 1.54 1.91
N ALA A 132 17.95 1.17 0.76
CA ALA A 132 17.39 1.51 -0.55
C ALA A 132 16.00 0.90 -0.72
N PHE A 133 15.16 1.64 -1.42
CA PHE A 133 13.75 1.27 -1.59
C PHE A 133 13.55 0.31 -2.77
#